data_d4ad8fbc6e45a56be126f1204a825f08
#
_entry.id   d4ad8fbc6e45a56be126f1204a825f08
#
_cell.length_a   1.000
_cell.length_b   1.000
_cell.length_c   1.000
_cell.angle_alpha   90.00
_cell.angle_beta   90.00
_cell.angle_gamma   90.00
#
_symmetry.space_group_name_H-M   'P 1'
#
loop_
_entity.id
_entity.type
_entity.pdbx_description
1 polymer ?
#
loop_
_entity_poly.entity_id
_entity_poly.type
_entity_poly.pdbx_seq_one_letter_code
_entity_poly.pdbx_strand_id
1 'polypeptide(L)'
;MEKHYIQADQLLKDSYNLAWKIYEQGFKPDFIIGIWRGGAPVGIAVQEFLDYLGIQSDHIAIRTSYYSGINSTRDTVQVYGLNYVVKQLKQNDSLLIVDDVYDSGMSINKVIGSFKKPARKICLKYK
;
A
#
# COMPACT_ATOMS: atom_id res chain seq x y z
N MET A 1 9.23 24.70 12.46
CA MET A 1 9.18 23.36 11.85
C MET A 1 9.21 23.51 10.33
N GLU A 2 10.23 23.01 9.73
CA GLU A 2 10.35 23.07 8.28
C GLU A 2 9.46 22.01 7.64
N LYS A 3 8.64 22.44 6.68
CA LYS A 3 7.84 21.52 5.88
C LYS A 3 8.55 21.28 4.56
N HIS A 4 8.84 20.02 4.29
CA HIS A 4 9.37 19.63 3.01
C HIS A 4 8.22 19.26 2.08
N TYR A 5 8.12 20.02 0.96
CA TYR A 5 7.13 19.74 -0.06
C TYR A 5 7.77 18.92 -1.17
N ILE A 6 7.18 17.76 -1.45
CA ILE A 6 7.65 16.91 -2.52
C ILE A 6 7.02 17.37 -3.82
N GLN A 7 7.84 17.59 -4.83
CA GLN A 7 7.36 17.92 -6.17
C GLN A 7 6.66 16.72 -6.80
N ALA A 8 5.59 16.97 -7.56
CA ALA A 8 4.81 15.90 -8.17
C ALA A 8 5.64 15.07 -9.15
N ASP A 9 6.49 15.70 -9.94
CA ASP A 9 7.37 15.00 -10.88
C ASP A 9 8.43 14.19 -10.15
N GLN A 10 8.93 14.67 -9.03
CA GLN A 10 9.89 13.92 -8.22
C GLN A 10 9.23 12.69 -7.59
N LEU A 11 8.01 12.85 -7.11
CA LEU A 11 7.24 11.73 -6.55
C LEU A 11 7.03 10.65 -7.61
N LEU A 12 6.72 11.04 -8.84
CA LEU A 12 6.53 10.10 -9.93
C LEU A 12 7.83 9.34 -10.25
N LYS A 13 8.95 10.06 -10.35
CA LYS A 13 10.26 9.45 -10.60
C LYS A 13 10.64 8.47 -9.49
N ASP A 14 10.43 8.88 -8.25
CA ASP A 14 10.75 8.04 -7.10
C ASP A 14 9.86 6.79 -7.07
N SER A 15 8.60 6.92 -7.47
CA SER A 15 7.69 5.79 -7.57
C SER A 15 8.12 4.80 -8.65
N TYR A 16 8.59 5.29 -9.80
CA TYR A 16 9.12 4.43 -10.86
C TYR A 16 10.42 3.74 -10.42
N ASN A 17 11.29 4.45 -9.71
CA ASN A 17 12.50 3.84 -9.15
C ASN A 17 12.15 2.74 -8.14
N LEU A 18 11.14 2.95 -7.35
CA LEU A 18 10.64 1.96 -6.42
C LEU A 18 10.15 0.71 -7.16
N ALA A 19 9.37 0.90 -8.21
CA ALA A 19 8.88 -0.20 -9.04
C ALA A 19 10.04 -0.99 -9.67
N TRP A 20 11.06 -0.29 -10.13
CA TRP A 20 12.25 -0.93 -10.70
C TRP A 20 12.97 -1.80 -9.67
N LYS A 21 13.11 -1.29 -8.44
CA LYS A 21 13.72 -2.07 -7.35
C LYS A 21 12.91 -3.32 -7.02
N ILE A 22 11.60 -3.21 -7.03
CA ILE A 22 10.71 -4.35 -6.83
C ILE A 22 10.95 -5.40 -7.91
N TYR A 23 11.01 -4.95 -9.15
CA TYR A 23 11.24 -5.81 -10.30
C TYR A 23 12.60 -6.50 -10.22
N GLU A 24 13.66 -5.77 -9.87
CA GLU A 24 15.01 -6.32 -9.74
C GLU A 24 15.10 -7.40 -8.66
N GLN A 25 14.31 -7.28 -7.61
CA GLN A 25 14.26 -8.28 -6.53
C GLN A 25 13.49 -9.54 -6.92
N GLY A 26 12.88 -9.55 -8.10
CA GLY A 26 12.09 -10.68 -8.56
C GLY A 26 10.72 -10.79 -7.92
N PHE A 27 10.28 -9.76 -7.21
CA PHE A 27 8.95 -9.75 -6.60
C PHE A 27 7.90 -9.36 -7.64
N LYS A 28 6.92 -10.23 -7.83
CA LYS A 28 5.83 -10.01 -8.79
C LYS A 28 4.52 -9.97 -8.04
N PRO A 29 4.00 -8.78 -7.71
CA PRO A 29 2.75 -8.69 -6.98
C PRO A 29 1.56 -9.09 -7.85
N ASP A 30 0.67 -9.87 -7.28
CA ASP A 30 -0.65 -10.15 -7.87
C ASP A 30 -1.64 -9.06 -7.51
N PHE A 31 -1.49 -8.49 -6.32
CA PHE A 31 -2.31 -7.38 -5.83
C PHE A 31 -1.44 -6.26 -5.30
N ILE A 32 -1.86 -5.04 -5.58
CA ILE A 32 -1.28 -3.83 -5.02
C ILE A 32 -2.35 -3.15 -4.18
N ILE A 33 -2.03 -2.84 -2.94
CA ILE A 33 -2.87 -2.05 -2.05
C ILE A 33 -2.22 -0.71 -1.83
N GLY A 34 -2.86 0.36 -2.31
CA GLY A 34 -2.46 1.72 -1.99
C GLY A 34 -3.21 2.21 -0.77
N ILE A 35 -2.50 2.62 0.25
CA ILE A 35 -3.15 3.17 1.44
C ILE A 35 -3.65 4.56 1.10
N TRP A 36 -4.95 4.71 1.13
CA TRP A 36 -5.61 5.97 0.82
C TRP A 36 -5.26 6.99 1.90
N ARG A 37 -4.85 8.20 1.59
CA ARG A 37 -4.86 8.80 0.25
C ARG A 37 -3.48 8.81 -0.39
N GLY A 38 -2.42 9.03 0.40
CA GLY A 38 -1.07 9.29 -0.09
C GLY A 38 -0.43 8.10 -0.82
N GLY A 39 -0.74 6.88 -0.42
CA GLY A 39 -0.23 5.70 -1.09
C GLY A 39 -0.86 5.40 -2.44
N ALA A 40 -2.02 6.00 -2.74
CA ALA A 40 -2.72 5.73 -4.00
C ALA A 40 -1.94 6.24 -5.23
N PRO A 41 -1.44 7.48 -5.29
CA PRO A 41 -0.64 7.93 -6.43
C PRO A 41 0.63 7.11 -6.63
N VAL A 42 1.31 6.76 -5.55
CA VAL A 42 2.52 5.94 -5.61
C VAL A 42 2.18 4.54 -6.12
N GLY A 43 1.11 3.95 -5.62
CA GLY A 43 0.64 2.63 -6.04
C GLY A 43 0.25 2.60 -7.52
N ILE A 44 -0.41 3.64 -8.02
CA ILE A 44 -0.76 3.75 -9.43
C ILE A 44 0.50 3.79 -10.30
N ALA A 45 1.47 4.61 -9.94
CA ALA A 45 2.71 4.72 -10.69
C ALA A 45 3.49 3.41 -10.70
N VAL A 46 3.57 2.74 -9.54
CA VAL A 46 4.23 1.44 -9.42
C VAL A 46 3.53 0.41 -10.30
N GLN A 47 2.20 0.37 -10.27
CA GLN A 47 1.43 -0.55 -11.08
C GLN A 47 1.67 -0.33 -12.57
N GLU A 48 1.62 0.92 -13.02
CA GLU A 48 1.85 1.24 -14.42
C GLU A 48 3.23 0.83 -14.90
N PHE A 49 4.25 1.06 -14.08
CA PHE A 49 5.61 0.68 -14.43
C PHE A 49 5.78 -0.84 -14.49
N LEU A 50 5.22 -1.56 -13.52
CA LEU A 50 5.27 -3.02 -13.50
C LEU A 50 4.48 -3.62 -14.67
N ASP A 51 3.35 -3.02 -15.02
CA ASP A 51 2.56 -3.43 -16.18
C ASP A 51 3.36 -3.27 -17.47
N TYR A 52 4.07 -2.17 -17.61
CA TYR A 52 5.00 -1.95 -18.72
C TYR A 52 6.06 -3.05 -18.81
N LEU A 53 6.52 -3.55 -17.68
CA LEU A 53 7.51 -4.64 -17.61
C LEU A 53 6.88 -6.03 -17.76
N GLY A 54 5.58 -6.11 -18.01
CA GLY A 54 4.88 -7.37 -18.23
C GLY A 54 4.32 -8.03 -16.97
N ILE A 55 4.37 -7.34 -15.83
CA ILE A 55 3.82 -7.85 -14.57
C ILE A 55 2.44 -7.23 -14.36
N GLN A 56 1.40 -8.04 -14.53
CA GLN A 56 0.03 -7.59 -14.33
C GLN A 56 -0.40 -7.80 -12.89
N SER A 57 -1.09 -6.82 -12.34
CA SER A 57 -1.59 -6.86 -10.97
C SER A 57 -2.93 -6.14 -10.88
N ASP A 58 -3.74 -6.55 -9.92
CA ASP A 58 -4.92 -5.79 -9.55
C ASP A 58 -4.53 -4.76 -8.49
N HIS A 59 -5.19 -3.61 -8.48
CA HIS A 59 -4.85 -2.52 -7.56
C HIS A 59 -6.11 -1.93 -6.97
N ILE A 60 -6.12 -1.81 -5.66
CA ILE A 60 -7.22 -1.18 -4.95
C ILE A 60 -6.66 -0.26 -3.86
N ALA A 61 -7.36 0.84 -3.62
CA ALA A 61 -7.06 1.72 -2.50
C ALA A 61 -7.83 1.25 -1.27
N ILE A 62 -7.12 1.18 -0.15
CA ILE A 62 -7.72 0.87 1.14
C ILE A 62 -7.56 2.07 2.03
N ARG A 63 -8.66 2.51 2.61
CA ARG A 63 -8.67 3.63 3.53
C ARG A 63 -8.61 3.13 4.96
N THR A 64 -7.75 3.73 5.76
CA THR A 64 -7.71 3.54 7.20
C THR A 64 -8.10 4.85 7.89
N SER A 65 -8.77 4.75 9.02
CA SER A 65 -9.08 5.91 9.82
C SER A 65 -8.95 5.59 11.29
N TYR A 66 -8.46 6.58 12.05
CA TYR A 66 -8.48 6.50 13.49
C TYR A 66 -9.88 6.82 13.99
N TYR A 67 -10.35 6.01 14.90
CA TYR A 67 -11.61 6.25 15.58
C TYR A 67 -11.34 6.33 17.08
N SER A 68 -11.55 7.50 17.65
CA SER A 68 -11.56 7.67 19.09
C SER A 68 -12.98 8.10 19.49
N GLY A 69 -13.77 7.15 19.98
CA GLY A 69 -15.10 7.46 20.51
C GLY A 69 -14.99 8.20 21.83
N ILE A 70 -15.98 9.05 22.11
CA ILE A 70 -16.02 9.85 23.34
C ILE A 70 -15.94 8.97 24.59
N ASN A 71 -16.47 7.76 24.51
CA ASN A 71 -16.45 6.78 25.59
C ASN A 71 -15.44 5.65 25.37
N SER A 72 -14.55 5.79 24.38
CA SER A 72 -13.56 4.78 24.08
C SER A 72 -12.26 5.11 24.77
N THR A 73 -11.73 4.17 25.53
CA THR A 73 -10.39 4.28 26.14
C THR A 73 -9.29 3.84 25.22
N ARG A 74 -9.62 3.36 24.02
CA ARG A 74 -8.66 2.86 23.03
C ARG A 74 -8.91 3.49 21.68
N ASP A 75 -7.81 3.95 21.07
CA ASP A 75 -7.84 4.36 19.68
C ASP A 75 -7.91 3.11 18.82
N THR A 76 -8.88 3.06 17.91
CA THR A 76 -9.01 1.94 16.98
C THR A 76 -8.79 2.44 15.56
N VAL A 77 -8.15 1.59 14.75
CA VAL A 77 -7.98 1.84 13.32
C VAL A 77 -9.02 1.02 12.57
N GLN A 78 -9.84 1.70 11.77
CA GLN A 78 -10.80 1.05 10.90
C GLN A 78 -10.25 0.96 9.49
N VAL A 79 -10.56 -0.14 8.82
CA VAL A 79 -10.08 -0.42 7.47
C VAL A 79 -11.28 -0.53 6.53
N TYR A 80 -11.25 0.25 5.45
CA TYR A 80 -12.32 0.29 4.45
C TYR A 80 -11.80 -0.21 3.11
N GLY A 81 -12.61 -0.98 2.40
CA GLY A 81 -12.28 -1.48 1.07
C GLY A 81 -11.61 -2.86 1.06
N LEU A 82 -11.46 -3.47 2.22
CA LEU A 82 -10.74 -4.73 2.36
C LEU A 82 -11.51 -5.92 1.77
N ASN A 83 -12.83 -5.85 1.74
CA ASN A 83 -13.67 -6.97 1.33
C ASN A 83 -13.36 -7.46 -0.08
N TYR A 84 -13.14 -6.54 -1.00
CA TYR A 84 -12.80 -6.89 -2.38
C TYR A 84 -11.51 -7.71 -2.44
N VAL A 85 -10.48 -7.25 -1.76
CA VAL A 85 -9.17 -7.91 -1.78
C VAL A 85 -9.26 -9.30 -1.16
N VAL A 86 -9.95 -9.41 -0.02
CA VAL A 86 -10.11 -10.69 0.68
C VAL A 86 -10.80 -11.72 -0.21
N LYS A 87 -11.80 -11.29 -0.98
CA LYS A 87 -12.52 -12.19 -1.89
C LYS A 87 -11.68 -12.63 -3.07
N GLN A 88 -10.80 -11.76 -3.58
CA GLN A 88 -10.03 -12.04 -4.77
C GLN A 88 -8.69 -12.70 -4.48
N LEU A 89 -8.15 -12.51 -3.29
CA LEU A 89 -6.83 -12.98 -2.93
C LEU A 89 -6.80 -14.51 -2.79
N LYS A 90 -5.91 -15.13 -3.55
CA LYS A 90 -5.69 -16.58 -3.50
C LYS A 90 -4.56 -16.91 -2.55
N GLN A 91 -4.46 -18.17 -2.14
CA GLN A 91 -3.55 -18.60 -1.09
C GLN A 91 -2.08 -18.26 -1.37
N ASN A 92 -1.64 -18.36 -2.62
CA ASN A 92 -0.24 -18.14 -3.00
C ASN A 92 0.00 -16.78 -3.65
N ASP A 93 -0.99 -15.89 -3.61
CA ASP A 93 -0.86 -14.58 -4.22
C ASP A 93 0.12 -13.70 -3.44
N SER A 94 0.86 -12.89 -4.18
CA SER A 94 1.79 -11.92 -3.62
C SER A 94 1.11 -10.56 -3.51
N LEU A 95 1.27 -9.95 -2.35
CA LEU A 95 0.60 -8.70 -2.01
C LEU A 95 1.64 -7.62 -1.76
N LEU A 96 1.48 -6.50 -2.45
CA LEU A 96 2.29 -5.31 -2.25
C LEU A 96 1.44 -4.23 -1.61
N ILE A 97 1.88 -3.73 -0.47
CA ILE A 97 1.21 -2.63 0.22
C ILE A 97 2.08 -1.39 0.10
N VAL A 98 1.50 -0.31 -0.41
CA VAL A 98 2.19 0.94 -0.69
C VAL A 98 1.58 2.06 0.13
N ASP A 99 2.43 2.81 0.81
CA ASP A 99 2.04 4.01 1.53
C ASP A 99 3.03 5.13 1.19
N ASP A 100 2.60 6.37 1.35
CA ASP A 100 3.46 7.53 1.03
C ASP A 100 4.44 7.84 2.16
N VAL A 101 3.96 7.87 3.38
CA VAL A 101 4.76 8.20 4.56
C VAL A 101 4.50 7.18 5.65
N TYR A 102 5.59 6.71 6.23
CA TYR A 102 5.49 5.88 7.42
C TYR A 102 5.44 6.77 8.65
N ASP A 103 4.29 6.76 9.30
CA ASP A 103 4.11 7.50 10.55
C ASP A 103 4.36 6.56 11.73
N SER A 104 3.37 5.81 12.15
CA SER A 104 3.52 4.88 13.27
C SER A 104 3.55 3.41 12.84
N GLY A 105 3.22 3.14 11.59
CA GLY A 105 3.05 1.79 11.09
C GLY A 105 1.73 1.13 11.49
N MET A 106 0.92 1.80 12.31
CA MET A 106 -0.32 1.22 12.81
C MET A 106 -1.32 0.88 11.70
N SER A 107 -1.47 1.78 10.72
CA SER A 107 -2.39 1.57 9.61
C SER A 107 -1.99 0.37 8.77
N ILE A 108 -0.70 0.26 8.43
CA ILE A 108 -0.18 -0.87 7.67
C ILE A 108 -0.32 -2.17 8.46
N ASN A 109 0.04 -2.14 9.74
CA ASN A 109 -0.04 -3.32 10.59
C ASN A 109 -1.48 -3.80 10.73
N LYS A 110 -2.44 -2.88 10.82
CA LYS A 110 -3.87 -3.24 10.87
C LYS A 110 -4.34 -3.87 9.58
N VAL A 111 -3.92 -3.34 8.44
CA VAL A 111 -4.25 -3.92 7.14
C VAL A 111 -3.67 -5.32 7.02
N ILE A 112 -2.40 -5.50 7.38
CA ILE A 112 -1.74 -6.80 7.35
C ILE A 112 -2.47 -7.79 8.25
N GLY A 113 -2.82 -7.38 9.47
CA GLY A 113 -3.51 -8.25 10.43
C GLY A 113 -4.92 -8.66 10.00
N SER A 114 -5.51 -7.93 9.04
CA SER A 114 -6.84 -8.27 8.52
C SER A 114 -6.81 -9.41 7.50
N PHE A 115 -5.64 -9.81 7.03
CA PHE A 115 -5.52 -10.93 6.09
C PHE A 115 -5.27 -12.21 6.87
N LYS A 116 -6.21 -13.15 6.75
CA LYS A 116 -6.15 -14.42 7.47
C LYS A 116 -5.32 -15.48 6.75
N LYS A 117 -5.05 -15.30 5.45
CA LYS A 117 -4.31 -16.27 4.66
C LYS A 117 -2.84 -15.84 4.56
N PRO A 118 -1.91 -16.81 4.61
CA PRO A 118 -0.50 -16.47 4.39
C PRO A 118 -0.32 -15.99 2.95
N ALA A 119 0.05 -14.73 2.80
CA ALA A 119 0.41 -14.14 1.53
C ALA A 119 1.76 -13.47 1.72
N ARG A 120 2.58 -13.47 0.67
CA ARG A 120 3.83 -12.70 0.71
C ARG A 120 3.48 -11.24 0.75
N LYS A 121 3.95 -10.55 1.78
CA LYS A 121 3.65 -9.15 2.03
C LYS A 121 4.93 -8.35 1.99
N ILE A 122 4.99 -7.38 1.08
CA ILE A 122 6.05 -6.38 1.10
C ILE A 122 5.39 -5.04 1.34
N CYS A 123 5.78 -4.41 2.44
CA CYS A 123 5.34 -3.06 2.74
C CYS A 123 6.43 -2.12 2.28
N LEU A 124 6.13 -1.29 1.30
CA LEU A 124 7.04 -0.28 0.83
C LEU A 124 6.55 1.07 1.29
N LYS A 125 7.49 1.83 1.79
CA LYS A 125 7.22 3.15 2.33
C LYS A 125 7.99 4.16 1.54
N TYR A 126 7.32 5.21 1.14
CA TYR A 126 7.97 6.35 0.53
C TYR A 126 8.32 7.36 1.61
N LYS A 127 9.56 7.76 1.64
CA LYS A 127 9.99 8.82 2.53
C LYS A 127 9.96 10.16 1.83
#